data_c099bb28e54dee5293e676fcc5bba448
#
_entry.id   c099bb28e54dee5293e676fcc5bba448
#
_cell.length_a   1.000
_cell.length_b   1.000
_cell.length_c   1.000
_cell.angle_alpha   90.00
_cell.angle_beta   90.00
_cell.angle_gamma   90.00
#
_symmetry.space_group_name_H-M   'P 1'
#
loop_
_entity.id
_entity.type
_entity.pdbx_description
1 polymer ?
#
loop_
_entity_poly.entity_id
_entity_poly.type
_entity_poly.pdbx_seq_one_letter_code
_entity_poly.pdbx_strand_id
1 'polypeptide(L)'
;MIQTPAIVTFANQKGGVGKTTLCVTFANYLLAKGVRVVIIDCDFQHSILKCRKADLKKYGEELVPYEIWAYEPDNKEAMTSLIEKLHNDPELDVVLMDSPGSLHAEGLVPMFVNSDIIVVPFHYDLVTIPSTASFLLFLDRLRQAVGEGMNAQLFIIPNLNDNLSYANGISSAVTAHFKVEQLSGQFISFG
;
A
#
# COMPACT_ATOMS: atom_id res chain seq x y z
N MET A 1 15.69 -7.48 -21.25
CA MET A 1 14.53 -6.58 -21.02
C MET A 1 14.83 -5.87 -19.69
N ILE A 2 14.85 -4.56 -19.67
CA ILE A 2 14.97 -3.79 -18.43
C ILE A 2 13.64 -4.02 -17.72
N GLN A 3 13.67 -4.67 -16.56
CA GLN A 3 12.47 -4.91 -15.76
C GLN A 3 12.18 -3.61 -15.01
N THR A 4 11.03 -3.00 -15.27
CA THR A 4 10.59 -1.82 -14.49
C THR A 4 10.20 -2.26 -13.09
N PRO A 5 10.54 -1.49 -12.04
CA PRO A 5 10.11 -1.77 -10.68
C PRO A 5 8.60 -1.87 -10.55
N ALA A 6 8.11 -2.87 -9.82
CA ALA A 6 6.68 -2.96 -9.51
C ALA A 6 6.31 -1.96 -8.40
N ILE A 7 5.22 -1.22 -8.58
CA ILE A 7 4.69 -0.27 -7.58
C ILE A 7 3.55 -0.90 -6.80
N VAL A 8 3.75 -1.04 -5.49
CA VAL A 8 2.77 -1.60 -4.54
C VAL A 8 2.35 -0.52 -3.55
N THR A 9 1.10 -0.13 -3.56
CA THR A 9 0.56 0.90 -2.66
C THR A 9 -0.29 0.29 -1.55
N PHE A 10 0.04 0.59 -0.30
CA PHE A 10 -0.76 0.24 0.87
C PHE A 10 -1.72 1.39 1.19
N ALA A 11 -3.01 1.19 1.01
CA ALA A 11 -3.99 2.27 1.07
C ALA A 11 -5.30 1.85 1.75
N ASN A 12 -5.83 2.75 2.55
CA ASN A 12 -7.22 2.75 3.04
C ASN A 12 -7.51 4.14 3.62
N GLN A 13 -8.74 4.60 3.46
CA GLN A 13 -9.21 5.88 4.01
C GLN A 13 -9.24 5.87 5.55
N LYS A 14 -9.24 4.70 6.19
CA LYS A 14 -9.26 4.56 7.66
C LYS A 14 -7.85 4.52 8.24
N GLY A 15 -7.61 5.35 9.27
CA GLY A 15 -6.41 5.25 10.10
C GLY A 15 -6.42 4.01 10.99
N GLY A 16 -5.24 3.50 11.35
CA GLY A 16 -5.08 2.39 12.30
C GLY A 16 -5.35 0.99 11.76
N VAL A 17 -5.68 0.82 10.48
CA VAL A 17 -5.94 -0.50 9.86
C VAL A 17 -4.69 -1.31 9.55
N GLY A 18 -3.50 -0.76 9.78
CA GLY A 18 -2.23 -1.45 9.61
C GLY A 18 -1.53 -1.24 8.26
N LYS A 19 -1.86 -0.20 7.48
CA LYS A 19 -1.16 0.15 6.22
C LYS A 19 0.36 0.17 6.41
N THR A 20 0.83 1.06 7.26
CA THR A 20 2.24 1.26 7.58
C THR A 20 2.92 -0.02 8.08
N THR A 21 2.26 -0.75 8.98
CA THR A 21 2.79 -2.00 9.54
C THR A 21 2.97 -3.06 8.44
N LEU A 22 1.96 -3.24 7.58
CA LEU A 22 2.05 -4.19 6.48
C LEU A 22 3.08 -3.77 5.44
N CYS A 23 3.18 -2.48 5.12
CA CYS A 23 4.19 -1.94 4.21
C CYS A 23 5.60 -2.29 4.69
N VAL A 24 5.94 -1.99 5.95
CA VAL A 24 7.25 -2.30 6.53
C VAL A 24 7.50 -3.81 6.63
N THR A 25 6.50 -4.59 7.05
CA THR A 25 6.61 -6.04 7.14
C THR A 25 6.87 -6.66 5.76
N PHE A 26 6.18 -6.18 4.73
CA PHE A 26 6.37 -6.64 3.37
C PHE A 26 7.74 -6.24 2.81
N ALA A 27 8.23 -5.03 3.10
CA ALA A 27 9.59 -4.61 2.76
C ALA A 27 10.64 -5.54 3.36
N ASN A 28 10.52 -5.88 4.64
CA ASN A 28 11.43 -6.80 5.32
C ASN A 28 11.38 -8.21 4.71
N TYR A 29 10.19 -8.69 4.33
CA TYR A 29 10.04 -9.96 3.62
C TYR A 29 10.72 -9.95 2.26
N LEU A 30 10.52 -8.91 1.45
CA LEU A 30 11.16 -8.75 0.14
C LEU A 30 12.68 -8.70 0.26
N LEU A 31 13.19 -7.93 1.22
CA LEU A 31 14.62 -7.86 1.50
C LEU A 31 15.20 -9.25 1.82
N ALA A 32 14.51 -10.03 2.67
CA ALA A 32 14.94 -11.38 3.02
C ALA A 32 14.95 -12.35 1.81
N LYS A 33 14.28 -11.97 0.71
CA LYS A 33 14.29 -12.67 -0.58
C LYS A 33 15.32 -12.13 -1.57
N GLY A 34 16.11 -11.14 -1.17
CA GLY A 34 17.11 -10.50 -2.03
C GLY A 34 16.52 -9.51 -3.04
N VAL A 35 15.28 -9.06 -2.83
CA VAL A 35 14.61 -8.06 -3.67
C VAL A 35 15.04 -6.67 -3.25
N ARG A 36 15.43 -5.83 -4.22
CA ARG A 36 15.81 -4.43 -3.99
C ARG A 36 14.55 -3.58 -3.86
N VAL A 37 14.34 -3.01 -2.68
CA VAL A 37 13.11 -2.32 -2.33
C VAL A 37 13.39 -0.91 -1.81
N VAL A 38 12.48 0.02 -2.12
CA VAL A 38 12.40 1.35 -1.48
C VAL A 38 11.01 1.55 -0.90
N ILE A 39 10.90 2.25 0.24
CA ILE A 39 9.62 2.70 0.78
C ILE A 39 9.48 4.20 0.54
N ILE A 40 8.33 4.60 -0.01
CA ILE A 40 7.90 5.99 -0.08
C ILE A 40 6.85 6.22 1.02
N ASP A 41 7.25 6.89 2.09
CA ASP A 41 6.39 7.22 3.23
C ASP A 41 5.61 8.49 2.90
N CYS A 42 4.38 8.31 2.39
CA CYS A 42 3.49 9.40 1.97
C CYS A 42 2.52 9.85 3.06
N ASP A 43 2.56 9.24 4.25
CA ASP A 43 1.76 9.74 5.38
C ASP A 43 2.42 10.98 5.99
N PHE A 44 1.64 12.03 6.23
CA PHE A 44 2.14 13.30 6.81
C PHE A 44 2.84 13.12 8.18
N GLN A 45 2.56 12.03 8.88
CA GLN A 45 3.24 11.70 10.12
C GLN A 45 4.65 11.14 9.92
N HIS A 46 5.00 10.66 8.72
CA HIS A 46 6.27 10.02 8.38
C HIS A 46 6.74 9.04 9.47
N SER A 47 5.84 8.18 9.89
CA SER A 47 6.08 7.26 11.02
C SER A 47 7.16 6.23 10.70
N ILE A 48 7.26 5.77 9.45
CA ILE A 48 8.28 4.82 9.04
C ILE A 48 9.66 5.47 9.12
N LEU A 49 9.80 6.68 8.57
CA LEU A 49 11.07 7.40 8.61
C LEU A 49 11.51 7.75 10.04
N LYS A 50 10.55 8.14 10.90
CA LYS A 50 10.84 8.42 12.33
C LYS A 50 11.33 7.17 13.05
N CYS A 51 10.67 6.01 12.86
CA CYS A 51 11.12 4.74 13.43
C CYS A 51 12.52 4.37 12.92
N ARG A 52 12.79 4.50 11.62
CA ARG A 52 14.10 4.24 11.04
C ARG A 52 15.20 5.10 11.70
N LYS A 53 14.95 6.41 11.86
CA LYS A 53 15.91 7.31 12.51
C LYS A 53 16.21 6.90 13.97
N ALA A 54 15.20 6.41 14.69
CA ALA A 54 15.39 5.89 16.05
C ALA A 54 16.20 4.59 16.06
N ASP A 55 15.96 3.69 15.12
CA ASP A 55 16.70 2.42 14.97
C ASP A 55 18.17 2.68 14.61
N LEU A 56 18.46 3.58 13.67
CA LEU A 56 19.83 3.96 13.30
C LEU A 56 20.58 4.53 14.49
N LYS A 57 19.93 5.37 15.28
CA LYS A 57 20.54 5.93 16.51
C LYS A 57 20.86 4.85 17.55
N LYS A 58 20.05 3.79 17.62
CA LYS A 58 20.19 2.73 18.61
C LYS A 58 21.16 1.62 18.17
N TYR A 59 21.14 1.25 16.90
CA TYR A 59 21.82 0.06 16.38
C TYR A 59 22.97 0.37 15.41
N GLY A 60 23.15 1.64 15.00
CA GLY A 60 24.17 2.07 14.05
C GLY A 60 23.71 2.08 12.59
N GLU A 61 24.48 2.77 11.75
CA GLU A 61 24.14 2.99 10.34
C GLU A 61 24.42 1.78 9.43
N GLU A 62 25.19 0.81 9.91
CA GLU A 62 25.54 -0.41 9.16
C GLU A 62 24.34 -1.33 8.86
N LEU A 63 23.20 -1.07 9.49
CA LEU A 63 21.97 -1.86 9.39
C LEU A 63 20.87 -1.21 8.54
N VAL A 64 21.22 -0.38 7.54
CA VAL A 64 20.23 0.19 6.61
C VAL A 64 19.86 -0.86 5.55
N PRO A 65 18.76 -1.60 5.72
CA PRO A 65 18.44 -2.70 4.81
C PRO A 65 17.85 -2.23 3.48
N TYR A 66 17.19 -1.05 3.46
CA TYR A 66 16.59 -0.40 2.29
C TYR A 66 16.32 1.08 2.60
N GLU A 67 16.20 1.89 1.55
CA GLU A 67 15.91 3.32 1.69
C GLU A 67 14.45 3.59 2.04
N ILE A 68 14.21 4.69 2.77
CA ILE A 68 12.90 5.22 3.07
C ILE A 68 12.90 6.69 2.72
N TRP A 69 12.04 7.09 1.79
CA TRP A 69 11.89 8.48 1.36
C TRP A 69 10.57 9.02 1.90
N ALA A 70 10.62 10.13 2.65
CA ALA A 70 9.41 10.86 3.01
C ALA A 70 8.97 11.71 1.81
N TYR A 71 7.68 11.64 1.49
CA TYR A 71 7.12 12.38 0.37
C TYR A 71 5.69 12.84 0.68
N GLU A 72 5.44 14.15 0.60
CA GLU A 72 4.11 14.71 0.80
C GLU A 72 3.34 14.70 -0.53
N PRO A 73 2.19 14.00 -0.63
CA PRO A 73 1.45 13.83 -1.88
C PRO A 73 0.55 15.03 -2.18
N ASP A 74 1.01 16.26 -1.95
CA ASP A 74 0.21 17.48 -2.07
C ASP A 74 0.05 17.97 -3.52
N ASN A 75 0.93 17.51 -4.43
CA ASN A 75 0.96 17.98 -5.81
C ASN A 75 0.91 16.81 -6.80
N LYS A 76 0.00 16.89 -7.75
CA LYS A 76 -0.26 15.84 -8.75
C LYS A 76 0.93 15.66 -9.70
N GLU A 77 1.47 16.75 -10.23
CA GLU A 77 2.57 16.75 -11.20
C GLU A 77 3.86 16.23 -10.55
N ALA A 78 4.12 16.65 -9.31
CA ALA A 78 5.29 16.20 -8.56
C ALA A 78 5.21 14.70 -8.24
N MET A 79 4.03 14.17 -7.87
CA MET A 79 3.82 12.74 -7.66
C MET A 79 4.01 11.94 -8.96
N THR A 80 3.48 12.43 -10.09
CA THR A 80 3.67 11.80 -11.39
C THR A 80 5.15 11.73 -11.76
N SER A 81 5.89 12.83 -11.60
CA SER A 81 7.34 12.88 -11.86
C SER A 81 8.14 11.94 -10.95
N LEU A 82 7.75 11.82 -9.68
CA LEU A 82 8.36 10.86 -8.76
C LEU A 82 8.15 9.42 -9.25
N ILE A 83 6.92 9.08 -9.63
CA ILE A 83 6.57 7.73 -10.10
C ILE A 83 7.34 7.39 -11.39
N GLU A 84 7.42 8.32 -12.34
CA GLU A 84 8.20 8.16 -13.57
C GLU A 84 9.69 7.93 -13.28
N LYS A 85 10.25 8.66 -12.33
CA LYS A 85 11.64 8.46 -11.88
C LYS A 85 11.83 7.07 -11.28
N LEU A 86 10.92 6.63 -10.41
CA LEU A 86 10.98 5.33 -9.75
C LEU A 86 10.82 4.17 -10.76
N HIS A 87 9.93 4.29 -11.74
CA HIS A 87 9.76 3.30 -12.79
C HIS A 87 11.00 3.12 -13.69
N ASN A 88 11.83 4.14 -13.79
CA ASN A 88 13.04 4.11 -14.61
C ASN A 88 14.31 3.83 -13.79
N ASP A 89 14.20 3.51 -12.51
CA ASP A 89 15.34 3.23 -11.65
C ASP A 89 15.79 1.76 -11.80
N PRO A 90 16.96 1.49 -12.41
CA PRO A 90 17.43 0.12 -12.63
C PRO A 90 17.93 -0.56 -11.36
N GLU A 91 18.12 0.17 -10.28
CA GLU A 91 18.57 -0.34 -8.99
C GLU A 91 17.42 -0.84 -8.11
N LEU A 92 16.17 -0.68 -8.53
CA LEU A 92 14.98 -1.10 -7.81
C LEU A 92 14.29 -2.27 -8.51
N ASP A 93 13.71 -3.17 -7.70
CA ASP A 93 12.80 -4.21 -8.16
C ASP A 93 11.36 -3.92 -7.74
N VAL A 94 11.18 -3.32 -6.55
CA VAL A 94 9.86 -3.01 -5.98
C VAL A 94 9.89 -1.65 -5.26
N VAL A 95 8.85 -0.86 -5.51
CA VAL A 95 8.55 0.38 -4.78
C VAL A 95 7.32 0.16 -3.92
N LEU A 96 7.44 0.40 -2.62
CA LEU A 96 6.33 0.33 -1.68
C LEU A 96 5.88 1.74 -1.30
N MET A 97 4.61 2.07 -1.49
CA MET A 97 4.05 3.37 -1.14
C MET A 97 3.11 3.22 0.06
N ASP A 98 3.42 3.88 1.18
CA ASP A 98 2.53 3.95 2.35
C ASP A 98 1.66 5.21 2.24
N SER A 99 0.37 5.04 1.93
CA SER A 99 -0.53 6.17 1.70
C SER A 99 -1.04 6.79 3.01
N PRO A 100 -1.35 8.11 3.02
CA PRO A 100 -2.02 8.73 4.14
C PRO A 100 -3.41 8.13 4.40
N GLY A 101 -3.92 8.34 5.62
CA GLY A 101 -5.26 7.91 6.02
C GLY A 101 -6.40 8.82 5.51
N SER A 102 -6.10 9.83 4.68
CA SER A 102 -7.09 10.74 4.09
C SER A 102 -6.96 10.78 2.57
N LEU A 103 -8.05 11.07 1.86
CA LEU A 103 -8.08 11.15 0.38
C LEU A 103 -8.04 12.58 -0.14
N HIS A 104 -7.60 13.57 0.68
CA HIS A 104 -7.67 14.99 0.30
C HIS A 104 -6.48 15.46 -0.54
N ALA A 105 -5.36 14.74 -0.54
CA ALA A 105 -4.17 15.15 -1.26
C ALA A 105 -4.29 14.86 -2.77
N GLU A 106 -3.95 15.83 -3.59
CA GLU A 106 -4.07 15.74 -5.07
C GLU A 106 -3.16 14.68 -5.69
N GLY A 107 -2.00 14.43 -5.07
CA GLY A 107 -1.04 13.43 -5.52
C GLY A 107 -1.49 11.97 -5.33
N LEU A 108 -2.60 11.72 -4.62
CA LEU A 108 -3.11 10.36 -4.42
C LEU A 108 -3.68 9.76 -5.70
N VAL A 109 -4.27 10.57 -6.57
CA VAL A 109 -4.81 10.08 -7.85
C VAL A 109 -3.71 9.48 -8.72
N PRO A 110 -2.60 10.18 -9.05
CA PRO A 110 -1.51 9.56 -9.80
C PRO A 110 -0.86 8.38 -9.06
N MET A 111 -0.78 8.40 -7.73
CA MET A 111 -0.30 7.26 -6.94
C MET A 111 -1.14 6.01 -7.22
N PHE A 112 -2.47 6.08 -7.11
CA PHE A 112 -3.34 4.91 -7.33
C PHE A 112 -3.41 4.50 -8.81
N VAL A 113 -3.42 5.45 -9.72
CA VAL A 113 -3.48 5.18 -11.18
C VAL A 113 -2.25 4.42 -11.66
N ASN A 114 -1.08 4.76 -11.15
CA ASN A 114 0.19 4.16 -11.58
C ASN A 114 0.67 3.03 -10.66
N SER A 115 -0.15 2.56 -9.72
CA SER A 115 0.17 1.36 -8.95
C SER A 115 -0.10 0.10 -9.79
N ASP A 116 0.80 -0.89 -9.68
CA ASP A 116 0.55 -2.26 -10.19
C ASP A 116 -0.32 -3.04 -9.24
N ILE A 117 -0.14 -2.80 -7.94
CA ILE A 117 -0.87 -3.46 -6.85
C ILE A 117 -1.32 -2.42 -5.84
N ILE A 118 -2.59 -2.50 -5.41
CA ILE A 118 -3.10 -1.76 -4.26
C ILE A 118 -3.54 -2.74 -3.19
N VAL A 119 -2.88 -2.68 -2.03
CA VAL A 119 -3.19 -3.49 -0.85
C VAL A 119 -4.06 -2.66 0.08
N VAL A 120 -5.26 -3.18 0.39
CA VAL A 120 -6.26 -2.51 1.24
C VAL A 120 -6.45 -3.31 2.53
N PRO A 121 -5.67 -3.03 3.58
CA PRO A 121 -5.90 -3.65 4.88
C PRO A 121 -7.14 -3.09 5.54
N PHE A 122 -7.90 -3.93 6.24
CA PHE A 122 -9.07 -3.51 7.01
C PHE A 122 -9.26 -4.37 8.27
N HIS A 123 -10.05 -3.88 9.21
CA HIS A 123 -10.49 -4.65 10.38
C HIS A 123 -11.96 -5.06 10.24
N TYR A 124 -12.32 -6.20 10.82
CA TYR A 124 -13.71 -6.66 10.91
C TYR A 124 -14.44 -5.95 12.05
N ASP A 125 -14.67 -4.64 11.94
CA ASP A 125 -15.42 -3.85 12.90
C ASP A 125 -16.43 -2.92 12.21
N LEU A 126 -17.41 -2.47 12.98
CA LEU A 126 -18.52 -1.64 12.49
C LEU A 126 -18.09 -0.26 11.97
N VAL A 127 -16.91 0.20 12.32
CA VAL A 127 -16.39 1.52 11.89
C VAL A 127 -15.52 1.39 10.65
N THR A 128 -14.67 0.37 10.62
CA THR A 128 -13.70 0.19 9.53
C THR A 128 -14.35 -0.30 8.24
N ILE A 129 -15.35 -1.19 8.34
CA ILE A 129 -16.03 -1.76 7.18
C ILE A 129 -16.68 -0.70 6.28
N PRO A 130 -17.53 0.23 6.78
CA PRO A 130 -18.13 1.26 5.93
C PRO A 130 -17.09 2.21 5.31
N SER A 131 -16.04 2.54 6.06
CA SER A 131 -14.95 3.38 5.57
C SER A 131 -14.17 2.69 4.45
N THR A 132 -13.86 1.41 4.62
CA THR A 132 -13.19 0.61 3.59
C THR A 132 -14.06 0.45 2.35
N ALA A 133 -15.36 0.20 2.51
CA ALA A 133 -16.30 0.13 1.38
C ALA A 133 -16.34 1.46 0.60
N SER A 134 -16.35 2.60 1.31
CA SER A 134 -16.30 3.92 0.68
C SER A 134 -15.00 4.13 -0.11
N PHE A 135 -13.87 3.66 0.42
CA PHE A 135 -12.57 3.71 -0.25
C PHE A 135 -12.57 2.84 -1.52
N LEU A 136 -13.11 1.63 -1.45
CA LEU A 136 -13.21 0.74 -2.61
C LEU A 136 -14.10 1.33 -3.71
N LEU A 137 -15.24 1.95 -3.34
CA LEU A 137 -16.08 2.69 -4.28
C LEU A 137 -15.37 3.88 -4.92
N PHE A 138 -14.51 4.57 -4.17
CA PHE A 138 -13.66 5.62 -4.72
C PHE A 138 -12.69 5.06 -5.77
N LEU A 139 -12.00 3.96 -5.49
CA LEU A 139 -11.09 3.31 -6.44
C LEU A 139 -11.81 2.82 -7.70
N ASP A 140 -13.02 2.28 -7.55
CA ASP A 140 -13.85 1.85 -8.68
C ASP A 140 -14.24 3.02 -9.57
N ARG A 141 -14.71 4.13 -8.99
CA ARG A 141 -15.01 5.37 -9.74
C ARG A 141 -13.78 5.95 -10.43
N LEU A 142 -12.63 5.92 -9.75
CA LEU A 142 -11.37 6.37 -10.34
C LEU A 142 -11.00 5.51 -11.56
N ARG A 143 -11.11 4.18 -11.45
CA ARG A 143 -10.89 3.25 -12.57
C ARG A 143 -11.83 3.51 -13.74
N GLN A 144 -13.11 3.75 -13.47
CA GLN A 144 -14.09 4.09 -14.50
C GLN A 144 -13.77 5.43 -15.21
N ALA A 145 -13.28 6.42 -14.46
CA ALA A 145 -12.92 7.74 -14.98
C ALA A 145 -11.63 7.72 -15.83
N VAL A 146 -10.66 6.90 -15.46
CA VAL A 146 -9.33 6.82 -16.12
C VAL A 146 -9.32 5.74 -17.23
N GLY A 147 -10.22 4.77 -17.18
CA GLY A 147 -10.32 3.67 -18.16
C GLY A 147 -9.09 2.76 -18.10
N GLU A 148 -8.54 2.44 -19.28
CA GLU A 148 -7.38 1.53 -19.42
C GLU A 148 -6.08 2.07 -18.77
N GLY A 149 -6.07 3.34 -18.34
CA GLY A 149 -4.92 3.94 -17.65
C GLY A 149 -4.71 3.42 -16.23
N MET A 150 -5.68 2.69 -15.62
CA MET A 150 -5.56 2.15 -14.27
C MET A 150 -5.77 0.64 -14.26
N ASN A 151 -4.66 -0.12 -14.24
CA ASN A 151 -4.67 -1.60 -14.29
C ASN A 151 -4.27 -2.24 -12.95
N ALA A 152 -4.27 -1.49 -11.85
CA ALA A 152 -3.87 -1.98 -10.54
C ALA A 152 -4.66 -3.23 -10.13
N GLN A 153 -3.96 -4.28 -9.68
CA GLN A 153 -4.57 -5.41 -8.98
C GLN A 153 -4.91 -4.99 -7.55
N LEU A 154 -6.11 -5.34 -7.09
CA LEU A 154 -6.60 -4.95 -5.77
C LEU A 154 -6.60 -6.13 -4.82
N PHE A 155 -5.88 -6.03 -3.70
CA PHE A 155 -5.84 -7.02 -2.63
C PHE A 155 -6.46 -6.46 -1.36
N ILE A 156 -7.59 -7.00 -0.94
CA ILE A 156 -8.29 -6.62 0.28
C ILE A 156 -7.91 -7.60 1.37
N ILE A 157 -7.19 -7.13 2.40
CA ILE A 157 -6.57 -7.98 3.42
C ILE A 157 -7.20 -7.69 4.80
N PRO A 158 -7.87 -8.68 5.41
CA PRO A 158 -8.29 -8.56 6.81
C PRO A 158 -7.06 -8.56 7.72
N ASN A 159 -6.97 -7.55 8.58
CA ASN A 159 -5.92 -7.39 9.56
C ASN A 159 -6.55 -7.36 10.96
N LEU A 160 -5.95 -8.05 11.95
CA LEU A 160 -6.50 -8.24 13.30
C LEU A 160 -7.87 -8.96 13.27
N ASN A 161 -7.84 -10.27 13.31
CA ASN A 161 -9.03 -11.11 13.15
C ASN A 161 -9.56 -11.59 14.50
N ASP A 162 -10.23 -10.69 15.25
CA ASP A 162 -10.83 -11.06 16.56
C ASP A 162 -12.23 -11.71 16.43
N ASN A 163 -12.87 -11.69 15.23
CA ASN A 163 -14.21 -12.22 15.02
C ASN A 163 -14.44 -12.84 13.64
N LEU A 164 -14.12 -14.11 13.48
CA LEU A 164 -14.37 -14.92 12.28
C LEU A 164 -15.86 -14.96 11.82
N SER A 165 -16.82 -14.66 12.69
CA SER A 165 -18.25 -14.72 12.38
C SER A 165 -18.73 -13.63 11.42
N TYR A 166 -18.05 -12.48 11.36
CA TYR A 166 -18.36 -11.39 10.43
C TYR A 166 -17.71 -11.58 9.04
N ALA A 167 -16.68 -12.41 8.96
CA ALA A 167 -15.90 -12.63 7.72
C ALA A 167 -16.76 -13.16 6.56
N ASN A 168 -17.71 -14.05 6.85
CA ASN A 168 -18.52 -14.72 5.83
C ASN A 168 -19.54 -13.78 5.14
N GLY A 169 -20.06 -12.77 5.85
CA GLY A 169 -21.02 -11.81 5.30
C GLY A 169 -20.38 -10.78 4.38
N ILE A 170 -19.13 -10.36 4.65
CA ILE A 170 -18.42 -9.32 3.90
C ILE A 170 -17.73 -9.91 2.68
N SER A 171 -17.15 -11.10 2.81
CA SER A 171 -16.55 -11.81 1.68
C SER A 171 -17.51 -11.94 0.51
N SER A 172 -18.80 -12.29 0.77
CA SER A 172 -19.81 -12.40 -0.28
C SER A 172 -20.19 -11.06 -0.91
N ALA A 173 -20.30 -9.99 -0.12
CA ALA A 173 -20.68 -8.66 -0.62
C ALA A 173 -19.55 -7.99 -1.43
N VAL A 174 -18.30 -8.12 -0.97
CA VAL A 174 -17.12 -7.56 -1.65
C VAL A 174 -16.79 -8.39 -2.89
N THR A 175 -16.85 -9.71 -2.82
CA THR A 175 -16.60 -10.61 -3.97
C THR A 175 -17.66 -10.47 -5.07
N ALA A 176 -18.90 -10.13 -4.72
CA ALA A 176 -19.97 -9.92 -5.69
C ALA A 176 -19.83 -8.62 -6.49
N HIS A 177 -19.16 -7.60 -5.92
CA HIS A 177 -19.01 -6.28 -6.55
C HIS A 177 -17.67 -6.06 -7.23
N PHE A 178 -16.63 -6.70 -6.70
CA PHE A 178 -15.28 -6.62 -7.25
C PHE A 178 -14.83 -8.03 -7.64
N LYS A 179 -14.27 -8.21 -8.85
CA LYS A 179 -13.51 -9.43 -9.16
C LYS A 179 -12.24 -9.43 -8.29
N VAL A 180 -12.41 -9.80 -7.03
CA VAL A 180 -11.31 -9.98 -6.10
C VAL A 180 -10.77 -11.38 -6.33
N GLU A 181 -9.62 -11.48 -6.98
CA GLU A 181 -8.85 -12.73 -6.94
C GLU A 181 -8.40 -12.92 -5.49
N GLN A 182 -9.08 -13.79 -4.77
CA GLN A 182 -8.57 -14.30 -3.51
C GLN A 182 -7.25 -15.01 -3.80
N LEU A 183 -6.15 -14.48 -3.27
CA LEU A 183 -4.95 -15.26 -3.05
C LEU A 183 -5.32 -16.36 -2.05
N SER A 184 -5.80 -17.47 -2.60
CA SER A 184 -6.08 -18.68 -1.82
C SER A 184 -4.76 -19.17 -1.25
N GLY A 185 -4.55 -18.99 0.04
CA GLY A 185 -3.74 -19.89 0.86
C GLY A 185 -2.22 -19.75 0.82
N GLN A 186 -1.61 -18.76 0.15
CA GLN A 186 -0.15 -18.61 0.11
C GLN A 186 0.41 -17.37 0.81
N PHE A 187 -0.39 -16.49 1.33
CA PHE A 187 0.06 -15.47 2.25
C PHE A 187 -0.05 -16.00 3.69
N ILE A 188 1.02 -16.62 4.10
CA ILE A 188 1.61 -16.79 5.41
C ILE A 188 0.67 -16.45 6.58
N SER A 189 0.21 -17.49 7.30
CA SER A 189 -0.16 -17.36 8.71
C SER A 189 1.10 -16.96 9.47
N PHE A 190 1.19 -15.70 9.88
CA PHE A 190 2.13 -15.29 10.91
C PHE A 190 1.58 -15.82 12.23
N GLY A 191 2.20 -16.90 12.74
CA GLY A 191 2.06 -17.37 14.10
C GLY A 191 2.77 -16.43 15.08
#